data_f2532d8ff9a27c129b5f2369f2225c5b
#
_entry.id   f2532d8ff9a27c129b5f2369f2225c5b
#
_cell.length_a   1.000
_cell.length_b   1.000
_cell.length_c   1.000
_cell.angle_alpha   90.00
_cell.angle_beta   90.00
_cell.angle_gamma   90.00
#
_symmetry.space_group_name_H-M   'P 1'
#
loop_
_entity.id
_entity.type
_entity.pdbx_description
1 polymer ?
#
loop_
_entity_poly.entity_id
_entity_poly.type
_entity_poly.pdbx_seq_one_letter_code
_entity_poly.pdbx_strand_id
1 'polypeptide(L)'
;MLSTYFKSSRALARYQQSPYSSELDDFTTWLEQYGFGRQSVCQCVHGALRFNAWAADSGLSLEQLNREALSAFAAQLRAEYSQLGVGKVRAAAAHFLDFLDETHRLSQPLVDQASPPPALITAFCHWMRVQRGTLDITLSNYQPALEDLLHSLGEDTRGYDARALRGFVLERSARQSPAAAKTTVTAVRMFLRFLTATGQCVSGLDQTVPTVARWRLASLPRYLSPEEVERVIASCDLSEPMGVRDHAVLLLLSRLGLRAGDVAGLLLNDIDWPSGTLCVTGKNRRECRLPLPQDAGDAVLAYLQQRPRIRDTHLFLTAVAPVRGMTYQTVGQIVTRALRRVGIEMPRYGAHVLRHSAATGMLREGMSLSSIGVVLRHASIETTAVYAKVDVPRLRAIARPWPEVATC
;
A
#
# COMPACT_ATOMS: atom_id res chain seq x y z
N MET A 1 20.85 -6.45 -27.76
CA MET A 1 19.41 -6.71 -27.57
C MET A 1 18.50 -5.81 -28.39
N LEU A 2 18.82 -4.55 -28.61
CA LEU A 2 18.01 -3.61 -29.43
C LEU A 2 17.67 -4.15 -30.83
N SER A 3 18.58 -4.92 -31.48
CA SER A 3 18.34 -5.54 -32.77
C SER A 3 17.17 -6.54 -32.81
N THR A 4 16.78 -7.10 -31.67
CA THR A 4 15.63 -8.01 -31.57
C THR A 4 14.31 -7.24 -31.69
N TYR A 5 14.29 -5.99 -31.21
CA TYR A 5 13.10 -5.15 -31.17
C TYR A 5 12.96 -4.24 -32.40
N PHE A 6 14.08 -3.76 -32.93
CA PHE A 6 14.14 -2.79 -34.03
C PHE A 6 14.81 -3.41 -35.26
N LYS A 7 14.01 -3.73 -36.26
CA LYS A 7 14.45 -4.38 -37.51
C LYS A 7 15.03 -3.42 -38.55
N SER A 8 14.71 -2.11 -38.42
CA SER A 8 15.17 -1.11 -39.39
C SER A 8 16.60 -0.71 -39.07
N SER A 9 17.51 -0.83 -40.07
CA SER A 9 18.92 -0.39 -39.94
C SER A 9 19.03 1.09 -39.59
N ARG A 10 18.12 1.94 -40.10
CA ARG A 10 18.06 3.37 -39.77
C ARG A 10 17.68 3.62 -38.33
N ALA A 11 16.76 2.82 -37.76
CA ALA A 11 16.41 2.91 -36.36
C ALA A 11 17.55 2.46 -35.45
N LEU A 12 18.19 1.32 -35.79
CA LEU A 12 19.36 0.82 -35.03
C LEU A 12 20.53 1.81 -35.02
N ALA A 13 20.83 2.40 -36.17
CA ALA A 13 21.88 3.42 -36.26
C ALA A 13 21.59 4.62 -35.35
N ARG A 14 20.33 5.05 -35.27
CA ARG A 14 19.90 6.15 -34.37
C ARG A 14 20.12 5.81 -32.89
N TYR A 15 19.86 4.57 -32.48
CA TYR A 15 20.11 4.13 -31.12
C TYR A 15 21.59 3.99 -30.81
N GLN A 16 22.38 3.48 -31.74
CA GLN A 16 23.83 3.31 -31.59
C GLN A 16 24.60 4.63 -31.57
N GLN A 17 24.08 5.65 -32.25
CA GLN A 17 24.63 7.03 -32.25
C GLN A 17 24.13 7.88 -31.08
N SER A 18 23.17 7.39 -30.32
CA SER A 18 22.65 8.11 -29.15
C SER A 18 23.70 8.19 -28.03
N PRO A 19 23.76 9.30 -27.27
CA PRO A 19 24.39 9.28 -25.98
C PRO A 19 23.85 8.11 -25.14
N TYR A 20 24.72 7.39 -24.44
CA TYR A 20 24.36 6.27 -23.57
C TYR A 20 23.70 5.07 -24.30
N SER A 21 24.21 4.73 -25.47
CA SER A 21 23.69 3.59 -26.28
C SER A 21 23.84 2.23 -25.58
N SER A 22 24.89 2.03 -24.78
CA SER A 22 25.11 0.83 -23.95
C SER A 22 24.02 0.66 -22.91
N GLU A 23 23.63 1.75 -22.26
CA GLU A 23 22.59 1.78 -21.24
C GLU A 23 21.21 1.48 -21.82
N LEU A 24 20.93 1.87 -23.06
CA LEU A 24 19.68 1.54 -23.75
C LEU A 24 19.57 0.03 -24.06
N ASP A 25 20.66 -0.63 -24.33
CA ASP A 25 20.67 -2.09 -24.56
C ASP A 25 20.44 -2.84 -23.24
N ASP A 26 21.12 -2.42 -22.16
CA ASP A 26 20.91 -2.96 -20.81
C ASP A 26 19.49 -2.67 -20.28
N PHE A 27 18.98 -1.48 -20.55
CA PHE A 27 17.60 -1.10 -20.21
C PHE A 27 16.56 -2.00 -20.92
N THR A 28 16.83 -2.38 -22.18
CA THR A 28 15.96 -3.32 -22.88
C THR A 28 15.90 -4.67 -22.14
N THR A 29 17.04 -5.17 -21.68
CA THR A 29 17.13 -6.40 -20.88
C THR A 29 16.39 -6.27 -19.53
N TRP A 30 16.52 -5.13 -18.88
CA TRP A 30 15.82 -4.81 -17.64
C TRP A 30 14.31 -4.80 -17.86
N LEU A 31 13.81 -4.16 -18.93
CA LEU A 31 12.38 -4.14 -19.24
C LEU A 31 11.81 -5.56 -19.47
N GLU A 32 12.56 -6.44 -20.13
CA GLU A 32 12.18 -7.85 -20.31
C GLU A 32 12.05 -8.57 -18.98
N GLN A 33 13.03 -8.38 -18.08
CA GLN A 33 13.04 -8.97 -16.74
C GLN A 33 11.84 -8.51 -15.88
N TYR A 34 11.33 -7.30 -16.14
CA TYR A 34 10.14 -6.75 -15.51
C TYR A 34 8.83 -7.04 -16.27
N GLY A 35 8.87 -7.93 -17.25
CA GLY A 35 7.68 -8.43 -17.94
C GLY A 35 7.03 -7.45 -18.93
N PHE A 36 7.79 -6.48 -19.42
CA PHE A 36 7.25 -5.57 -20.46
C PHE A 36 7.06 -6.31 -21.79
N GLY A 37 5.88 -6.21 -22.35
CA GLY A 37 5.61 -6.76 -23.70
C GLY A 37 6.35 -5.99 -24.80
N ARG A 38 6.59 -6.64 -25.93
CA ARG A 38 7.37 -6.11 -27.08
C ARG A 38 7.06 -4.66 -27.44
N GLN A 39 5.77 -4.32 -27.57
CA GLN A 39 5.35 -2.96 -27.93
C GLN A 39 5.71 -1.93 -26.83
N SER A 40 5.55 -2.32 -25.57
CA SER A 40 5.89 -1.47 -24.43
C SER A 40 7.39 -1.26 -24.31
N VAL A 41 8.20 -2.31 -24.58
CA VAL A 41 9.68 -2.19 -24.65
C VAL A 41 10.06 -1.16 -25.71
N CYS A 42 9.52 -1.26 -26.93
CA CYS A 42 9.78 -0.28 -27.98
C CYS A 42 9.43 1.15 -27.55
N GLN A 43 8.27 1.34 -26.89
CA GLN A 43 7.84 2.66 -26.40
C GLN A 43 8.76 3.19 -25.30
N CYS A 44 9.16 2.34 -24.37
CA CYS A 44 10.06 2.72 -23.30
C CYS A 44 11.46 3.11 -23.81
N VAL A 45 12.01 2.34 -24.74
CA VAL A 45 13.31 2.65 -25.37
C VAL A 45 13.25 3.95 -26.18
N HIS A 46 12.16 4.19 -26.92
CA HIS A 46 11.96 5.48 -27.60
C HIS A 46 11.88 6.66 -26.64
N GLY A 47 11.17 6.50 -25.53
CA GLY A 47 11.07 7.56 -24.52
C GLY A 47 12.40 7.83 -23.82
N ALA A 48 13.15 6.78 -23.49
CA ALA A 48 14.49 6.87 -22.91
C ALA A 48 15.48 7.55 -23.89
N LEU A 49 15.45 7.19 -25.17
CA LEU A 49 16.25 7.84 -26.20
C LEU A 49 16.05 9.35 -26.25
N ARG A 50 14.79 9.80 -26.17
CA ARG A 50 14.43 11.22 -26.16
C ARG A 50 14.91 11.93 -24.90
N PHE A 51 14.76 11.27 -23.78
CA PHE A 51 15.22 11.79 -22.49
C PHE A 51 16.75 11.94 -22.48
N ASN A 52 17.47 10.94 -23.02
CA ASN A 52 18.94 10.98 -23.13
C ASN A 52 19.42 12.10 -24.08
N ALA A 53 18.75 12.28 -25.21
CA ALA A 53 19.07 13.38 -26.14
C ALA A 53 18.86 14.74 -25.47
N TRP A 54 17.72 14.93 -24.80
CA TRP A 54 17.43 16.15 -24.04
C TRP A 54 18.44 16.40 -22.92
N ALA A 55 18.85 15.37 -22.21
CA ALA A 55 19.83 15.47 -21.12
C ALA A 55 21.21 15.92 -21.67
N ALA A 56 21.64 15.32 -22.78
CA ALA A 56 22.88 15.71 -23.44
C ALA A 56 22.85 17.16 -23.95
N ASP A 57 21.73 17.57 -24.57
CA ASP A 57 21.53 18.96 -25.03
C ASP A 57 21.50 19.97 -23.85
N SER A 58 21.06 19.50 -22.68
CA SER A 58 21.03 20.29 -21.42
C SER A 58 22.38 20.24 -20.65
N GLY A 59 23.40 19.54 -21.16
CA GLY A 59 24.71 19.42 -20.53
C GLY A 59 24.73 18.52 -19.28
N LEU A 60 23.71 17.68 -19.09
CA LEU A 60 23.61 16.74 -17.98
C LEU A 60 24.31 15.42 -18.33
N SER A 61 25.15 14.93 -17.43
CA SER A 61 25.68 13.56 -17.54
C SER A 61 24.63 12.52 -17.06
N LEU A 62 24.82 11.26 -17.46
CA LEU A 62 23.93 10.16 -17.04
C LEU A 62 23.80 10.09 -15.51
N GLU A 63 24.92 10.23 -14.82
CA GLU A 63 25.00 10.15 -13.36
C GLU A 63 24.27 11.28 -12.62
N GLN A 64 24.02 12.39 -13.31
CA GLN A 64 23.30 13.58 -12.77
C GLN A 64 21.80 13.53 -13.02
N LEU A 65 21.32 12.54 -13.79
CA LEU A 65 19.88 12.39 -14.04
C LEU A 65 19.14 12.10 -12.74
N ASN A 66 18.04 12.82 -12.57
CA ASN A 66 17.20 12.74 -11.37
C ASN A 66 15.74 13.06 -11.70
N ARG A 67 14.87 13.07 -10.70
CA ARG A 67 13.44 13.37 -10.91
C ARG A 67 13.16 14.83 -11.27
N GLU A 68 14.05 15.75 -10.93
CA GLU A 68 13.96 17.17 -11.37
C GLU A 68 14.22 17.28 -12.86
N ALA A 69 15.27 16.61 -13.35
CA ALA A 69 15.58 16.51 -14.77
C ALA A 69 14.39 15.91 -15.54
N LEU A 70 13.75 14.85 -15.00
CA LEU A 70 12.54 14.28 -15.58
C LEU A 70 11.37 15.29 -15.61
N SER A 71 11.23 16.12 -14.59
CA SER A 71 10.17 17.11 -14.50
C SER A 71 10.41 18.26 -15.48
N ALA A 72 11.66 18.72 -15.63
CA ALA A 72 12.07 19.73 -16.62
C ALA A 72 11.88 19.22 -18.06
N PHE A 73 12.30 18.00 -18.34
CA PHE A 73 12.04 17.32 -19.62
C PHE A 73 10.54 17.25 -19.95
N ALA A 74 9.71 16.84 -18.96
CA ALA A 74 8.26 16.76 -19.16
C ALA A 74 7.61 18.14 -19.37
N ALA A 75 8.16 19.20 -18.80
CA ALA A 75 7.70 20.57 -19.01
C ALA A 75 7.98 21.04 -20.44
N GLN A 76 9.17 20.74 -20.96
CA GLN A 76 9.51 21.06 -22.36
C GLN A 76 8.65 20.27 -23.36
N LEU A 77 8.41 18.99 -23.10
CA LEU A 77 7.54 18.16 -23.96
C LEU A 77 6.11 18.69 -24.09
N ARG A 78 5.58 19.40 -23.09
CA ARG A 78 4.23 19.98 -23.13
C ARG A 78 4.08 21.07 -24.19
N ALA A 79 5.17 21.69 -24.62
CA ALA A 79 5.17 22.66 -25.73
C ALA A 79 5.04 21.98 -27.09
N GLU A 80 5.43 20.71 -27.21
CA GLU A 80 5.54 19.97 -28.48
C GLU A 80 4.44 18.93 -28.69
N TYR A 81 3.82 18.43 -27.61
CA TYR A 81 2.94 17.25 -27.65
C TYR A 81 1.61 17.45 -26.95
N SER A 82 0.60 16.65 -27.38
CA SER A 82 -0.66 16.49 -26.63
C SER A 82 -0.42 15.88 -25.25
N GLN A 83 -1.29 16.17 -24.28
CA GLN A 83 -1.17 15.67 -22.89
C GLN A 83 -0.98 14.14 -22.79
N LEU A 84 -1.66 13.36 -23.65
CA LEU A 84 -1.53 11.89 -23.72
C LEU A 84 -0.14 11.45 -24.21
N GLY A 85 0.44 12.18 -25.19
CA GLY A 85 1.79 11.91 -25.69
C GLY A 85 2.87 12.18 -24.64
N VAL A 86 2.77 13.31 -23.96
CA VAL A 86 3.68 13.68 -22.85
C VAL A 86 3.66 12.63 -21.76
N GLY A 87 2.49 12.14 -21.34
CA GLY A 87 2.35 11.13 -20.30
C GLY A 87 3.10 9.83 -20.59
N LYS A 88 3.00 9.35 -21.83
CA LYS A 88 3.69 8.11 -22.26
C LYS A 88 5.20 8.26 -22.32
N VAL A 89 5.70 9.36 -22.88
CA VAL A 89 7.15 9.62 -22.96
C VAL A 89 7.74 9.84 -21.58
N ARG A 90 7.05 10.58 -20.70
CA ARG A 90 7.47 10.76 -19.31
C ARG A 90 7.51 9.45 -18.54
N ALA A 91 6.51 8.57 -18.69
CA ALA A 91 6.51 7.26 -18.05
C ALA A 91 7.69 6.39 -18.50
N ALA A 92 8.00 6.42 -19.80
CA ALA A 92 9.13 5.71 -20.36
C ALA A 92 10.48 6.23 -19.80
N ALA A 93 10.64 7.55 -19.73
CA ALA A 93 11.81 8.18 -19.13
C ALA A 93 11.92 7.89 -17.62
N ALA A 94 10.79 7.81 -16.91
CA ALA A 94 10.75 7.41 -15.50
C ALA A 94 11.25 5.98 -15.30
N HIS A 95 10.82 5.03 -16.14
CA HIS A 95 11.34 3.65 -16.10
C HIS A 95 12.85 3.57 -16.41
N PHE A 96 13.35 4.44 -17.27
CA PHE A 96 14.79 4.51 -17.52
C PHE A 96 15.55 5.03 -16.30
N LEU A 97 15.01 6.03 -15.61
CA LEU A 97 15.58 6.48 -14.32
C LEU A 97 15.54 5.38 -13.25
N ASP A 98 14.42 4.66 -13.12
CA ASP A 98 14.31 3.54 -12.17
C ASP A 98 15.35 2.46 -12.48
N PHE A 99 15.58 2.15 -13.78
CA PHE A 99 16.66 1.24 -14.22
C PHE A 99 18.05 1.74 -13.80
N LEU A 100 18.36 3.03 -14.03
CA LEU A 100 19.65 3.61 -13.66
C LEU A 100 19.89 3.58 -12.15
N ASP A 101 18.85 3.85 -11.36
CA ASP A 101 18.91 3.80 -9.89
C ASP A 101 19.14 2.38 -9.39
N GLU A 102 18.37 1.41 -9.84
CA GLU A 102 18.52 0.00 -9.46
C GLU A 102 19.86 -0.61 -9.86
N THR A 103 20.45 -0.11 -10.95
CA THR A 103 21.77 -0.56 -11.42
C THR A 103 22.93 0.29 -10.88
N HIS A 104 22.64 1.19 -9.92
CA HIS A 104 23.63 2.06 -9.27
C HIS A 104 24.45 2.91 -10.26
N ARG A 105 23.83 3.40 -11.34
CA ARG A 105 24.46 4.24 -12.37
C ARG A 105 24.23 5.73 -12.12
N LEU A 106 23.46 6.08 -11.11
CA LEU A 106 23.25 7.47 -10.67
C LEU A 106 24.22 7.84 -9.55
N SER A 107 24.71 9.08 -9.56
CA SER A 107 25.57 9.60 -8.47
C SER A 107 24.85 9.68 -7.14
N GLN A 108 23.55 9.85 -7.16
CA GLN A 108 22.69 9.86 -5.98
C GLN A 108 21.45 9.02 -6.24
N PRO A 109 20.99 8.21 -5.26
CA PRO A 109 19.75 7.46 -5.40
C PRO A 109 18.59 8.39 -5.71
N LEU A 110 17.63 7.90 -6.51
CA LEU A 110 16.37 8.62 -6.77
C LEU A 110 15.58 8.76 -5.48
N VAL A 111 15.83 9.84 -4.77
CA VAL A 111 14.93 10.25 -3.68
C VAL A 111 13.68 10.84 -4.33
N ASP A 112 12.50 10.38 -3.92
CA ASP A 112 11.26 11.09 -4.26
C ASP A 112 11.36 12.50 -3.65
N GLN A 113 11.77 13.46 -4.46
CA GLN A 113 11.77 14.86 -4.08
C GLN A 113 10.32 15.42 -4.21
N ALA A 114 9.44 14.99 -3.33
CA ALA A 114 8.69 15.98 -2.59
C ALA A 114 9.74 16.86 -1.89
N SER A 115 9.62 18.19 -1.93
CA SER A 115 10.53 19.08 -1.21
C SER A 115 10.96 18.44 0.09
N PRO A 116 12.27 18.38 0.41
CA PRO A 116 12.71 17.64 1.59
C PRO A 116 11.83 18.08 2.77
N PRO A 117 11.25 17.17 3.50
CA PRO A 117 10.37 17.55 4.61
C PRO A 117 11.15 18.50 5.52
N PRO A 118 10.50 19.48 6.13
CA PRO A 118 11.13 20.41 7.06
C PRO A 118 12.09 19.69 8.00
N ALA A 119 13.24 20.29 8.29
CA ALA A 119 14.30 19.66 9.09
C ALA A 119 13.76 19.09 10.43
N LEU A 120 12.78 19.76 11.02
CA LEU A 120 12.08 19.30 12.23
C LEU A 120 11.32 17.99 12.01
N ILE A 121 10.68 17.80 10.87
CA ILE A 121 9.95 16.56 10.55
C ILE A 121 10.95 15.43 10.31
N THR A 122 12.04 15.70 9.62
CA THR A 122 13.12 14.72 9.41
C THR A 122 13.71 14.24 10.74
N ALA A 123 14.03 15.17 11.65
CA ALA A 123 14.51 14.87 13.00
C ALA A 123 13.47 14.08 13.82
N PHE A 124 12.19 14.44 13.74
CA PHE A 124 11.09 13.72 14.38
C PHE A 124 10.98 12.28 13.86
N CYS A 125 11.02 12.08 12.54
CA CYS A 125 10.98 10.75 11.94
C CYS A 125 12.16 9.88 12.40
N HIS A 126 13.36 10.44 12.44
CA HIS A 126 14.53 9.75 12.97
C HIS A 126 14.33 9.36 14.44
N TRP A 127 13.91 10.31 15.30
CA TRP A 127 13.63 10.06 16.71
C TRP A 127 12.58 8.96 16.91
N MET A 128 11.49 8.97 16.14
CA MET A 128 10.44 7.95 16.20
C MET A 128 10.94 6.55 15.79
N ARG A 129 11.84 6.47 14.80
CA ARG A 129 12.45 5.19 14.41
C ARG A 129 13.33 4.64 15.52
N VAL A 130 14.21 5.47 16.07
CA VAL A 130 15.20 5.07 17.08
C VAL A 130 14.53 4.76 18.42
N GLN A 131 13.67 5.66 18.91
CA GLN A 131 13.10 5.54 20.25
C GLN A 131 11.90 4.61 20.35
N ARG A 132 11.17 4.40 19.22
CA ARG A 132 9.91 3.66 19.23
C ARG A 132 9.79 2.56 18.18
N GLY A 133 10.80 2.37 17.36
CA GLY A 133 10.75 1.40 16.28
C GLY A 133 9.58 1.64 15.30
N THR A 134 9.18 2.91 15.12
CA THR A 134 8.03 3.25 14.29
C THR A 134 8.33 2.99 12.82
N LEU A 135 7.43 2.28 12.15
CA LEU A 135 7.57 1.93 10.74
C LEU A 135 7.39 3.16 9.83
N ASP A 136 8.11 3.19 8.72
CA ASP A 136 8.07 4.29 7.76
C ASP A 136 6.67 4.57 7.21
N ILE A 137 5.87 3.55 6.98
CA ILE A 137 4.47 3.71 6.56
C ILE A 137 3.62 4.49 7.59
N THR A 138 3.93 4.37 8.88
CA THR A 138 3.26 5.15 9.93
C THR A 138 3.74 6.59 9.92
N LEU A 139 5.04 6.80 9.72
CA LEU A 139 5.65 8.12 9.64
C LEU A 139 5.13 8.89 8.41
N SER A 140 5.04 8.23 7.25
CA SER A 140 4.45 8.81 6.04
C SER A 140 2.98 9.23 6.24
N ASN A 141 2.22 8.49 7.06
CA ASN A 141 0.85 8.88 7.42
C ASN A 141 0.79 10.08 8.39
N TYR A 142 1.85 10.34 9.16
CA TYR A 142 1.92 11.49 10.07
C TYR A 142 2.39 12.77 9.35
N GLN A 143 3.27 12.61 8.38
CA GLN A 143 3.95 13.72 7.70
C GLN A 143 3.00 14.82 7.18
N PRO A 144 1.90 14.52 6.44
CA PRO A 144 1.03 15.58 5.93
C PRO A 144 0.37 16.43 7.02
N ALA A 145 0.11 15.82 8.20
CA ALA A 145 -0.45 16.56 9.32
C ALA A 145 0.56 17.48 10.00
N LEU A 146 1.83 17.07 10.01
CA LEU A 146 2.92 17.84 10.59
C LEU A 146 3.40 18.96 9.67
N GLU A 147 3.42 18.73 8.35
CA GLU A 147 3.68 19.76 7.35
C GLU A 147 2.65 20.87 7.42
N ASP A 148 1.35 20.53 7.50
CA ASP A 148 0.29 21.51 7.67
C ASP A 148 0.37 22.24 9.02
N LEU A 149 0.82 21.55 10.10
CA LEU A 149 1.03 22.17 11.40
C LEU A 149 2.13 23.25 11.33
N LEU A 150 3.29 22.90 10.76
CA LEU A 150 4.40 23.83 10.59
C LEU A 150 4.04 24.98 9.65
N HIS A 151 3.29 24.69 8.59
CA HIS A 151 2.80 25.73 7.69
C HIS A 151 1.83 26.72 8.40
N SER A 152 0.96 26.20 9.27
CA SER A 152 -0.07 26.99 9.96
C SER A 152 0.48 27.79 11.15
N LEU A 153 1.36 27.20 11.96
CA LEU A 153 1.86 27.78 13.21
C LEU A 153 3.31 28.26 13.14
N GLY A 154 4.01 27.99 12.02
CA GLY A 154 5.41 28.34 11.84
C GLY A 154 6.38 27.29 12.41
N GLU A 155 7.67 27.43 12.08
CA GLU A 155 8.74 26.51 12.52
C GLU A 155 9.31 26.90 13.90
N ASP A 156 8.99 28.07 14.42
CA ASP A 156 9.35 28.44 15.80
C ASP A 156 8.43 27.78 16.82
N THR A 157 8.77 26.56 17.18
CA THR A 157 7.98 25.71 18.06
C THR A 157 7.97 26.16 19.53
N ARG A 158 8.87 27.11 19.91
CA ARG A 158 8.90 27.68 21.26
C ARG A 158 7.70 28.59 21.52
N GLY A 159 7.14 29.18 20.47
CA GLY A 159 5.94 30.02 20.52
C GLY A 159 4.62 29.23 20.50
N TYR A 160 4.64 27.90 20.46
CA TYR A 160 3.42 27.10 20.43
C TYR A 160 2.68 27.20 21.77
N ASP A 161 1.37 27.46 21.68
CA ASP A 161 0.48 27.49 22.83
C ASP A 161 -0.72 26.53 22.66
N ALA A 162 -1.41 26.28 23.78
CA ALA A 162 -2.55 25.36 23.82
C ALA A 162 -3.73 25.80 22.93
N ARG A 163 -3.92 27.11 22.77
CA ARG A 163 -5.04 27.68 22.00
C ARG A 163 -4.79 27.46 20.49
N ALA A 164 -3.61 27.77 20.02
CA ALA A 164 -3.22 27.60 18.62
C ALA A 164 -3.25 26.12 18.21
N LEU A 165 -2.68 25.23 19.03
CA LEU A 165 -2.69 23.78 18.79
C LEU A 165 -4.10 23.20 18.76
N ARG A 166 -4.97 23.63 19.69
CA ARG A 166 -6.37 23.23 19.69
C ARG A 166 -7.11 23.73 18.45
N GLY A 167 -6.92 24.98 18.07
CA GLY A 167 -7.50 25.58 16.86
C GLY A 167 -7.14 24.79 15.62
N PHE A 168 -5.86 24.53 15.40
CA PHE A 168 -5.35 23.73 14.28
C PHE A 168 -5.99 22.33 14.22
N VAL A 169 -5.98 21.62 15.34
CA VAL A 169 -6.52 20.24 15.38
C VAL A 169 -8.02 20.22 15.11
N LEU A 170 -8.78 21.15 15.66
CA LEU A 170 -10.23 21.23 15.44
C LEU A 170 -10.56 21.57 13.99
N GLU A 171 -9.91 22.59 13.42
CA GLU A 171 -10.13 23.00 12.04
C GLU A 171 -9.80 21.88 11.05
N ARG A 172 -8.63 21.25 11.21
CA ARG A 172 -8.22 20.13 10.35
C ARG A 172 -9.14 18.93 10.51
N SER A 173 -9.53 18.60 11.74
CA SER A 173 -10.42 17.45 12.02
C SER A 173 -11.82 17.63 11.46
N ALA A 174 -12.33 18.85 11.36
CA ALA A 174 -13.63 19.15 10.78
C ALA A 174 -13.72 18.79 9.27
N ARG A 175 -12.58 18.82 8.57
CA ARG A 175 -12.46 18.50 7.13
C ARG A 175 -12.09 17.06 6.85
N GLN A 176 -11.93 16.23 7.89
CA GLN A 176 -11.41 14.87 7.77
C GLN A 176 -12.39 13.81 8.23
N SER A 177 -12.19 12.57 7.78
CA SER A 177 -12.86 11.44 8.38
C SER A 177 -12.42 11.24 9.84
N PRO A 178 -13.26 10.67 10.74
CA PRO A 178 -12.88 10.42 12.13
C PRO A 178 -11.58 9.60 12.30
N ALA A 179 -11.28 8.71 11.35
CA ALA A 179 -10.06 7.93 11.36
C ALA A 179 -8.83 8.79 11.03
N ALA A 180 -8.94 9.66 10.02
CA ALA A 180 -7.87 10.60 9.65
C ALA A 180 -7.64 11.64 10.76
N ALA A 181 -8.71 12.18 11.34
CA ALA A 181 -8.63 13.09 12.48
C ALA A 181 -7.90 12.47 13.67
N LYS A 182 -8.15 11.18 13.98
CA LYS A 182 -7.40 10.45 15.01
C LYS A 182 -5.92 10.33 14.67
N THR A 183 -5.57 10.08 13.40
CA THR A 183 -4.17 10.03 12.96
C THR A 183 -3.51 11.39 13.14
N THR A 184 -4.16 12.49 12.75
CA THR A 184 -3.71 13.86 12.97
C THR A 184 -3.43 14.13 14.45
N VAL A 185 -4.39 13.83 15.33
CA VAL A 185 -4.21 14.00 16.81
C VAL A 185 -3.02 13.21 17.32
N THR A 186 -2.86 11.96 16.86
CA THR A 186 -1.73 11.11 17.27
C THR A 186 -0.41 11.68 16.77
N ALA A 187 -0.33 12.12 15.50
CA ALA A 187 0.85 12.71 14.91
C ALA A 187 1.28 13.98 15.69
N VAL A 188 0.35 14.91 15.92
CA VAL A 188 0.62 16.17 16.65
C VAL A 188 1.09 15.88 18.07
N ARG A 189 0.43 14.99 18.82
CA ARG A 189 0.87 14.60 20.17
C ARG A 189 2.27 14.01 20.19
N MET A 190 2.58 13.11 19.24
CA MET A 190 3.89 12.49 19.17
C MET A 190 4.98 13.51 18.80
N PHE A 191 4.66 14.45 17.92
CA PHE A 191 5.54 15.54 17.55
C PHE A 191 5.82 16.48 18.74
N LEU A 192 4.81 16.87 19.49
CA LEU A 192 4.97 17.68 20.70
C LEU A 192 5.82 16.97 21.77
N ARG A 193 5.67 15.66 21.93
CA ARG A 193 6.54 14.84 22.82
C ARG A 193 7.99 14.84 22.38
N PHE A 194 8.23 14.75 21.06
CA PHE A 194 9.57 14.89 20.50
C PHE A 194 10.13 16.27 20.78
N LEU A 195 9.39 17.35 20.51
CA LEU A 195 9.81 18.72 20.77
C LEU A 195 10.11 18.98 22.26
N THR A 196 9.29 18.42 23.16
CA THR A 196 9.54 18.47 24.61
C THR A 196 10.82 17.72 24.98
N ALA A 197 11.01 16.52 24.45
CA ALA A 197 12.19 15.70 24.73
C ALA A 197 13.50 16.33 24.21
N THR A 198 13.42 17.18 23.19
CA THR A 198 14.55 17.92 22.61
C THR A 198 14.66 19.37 23.11
N GLY A 199 13.83 19.78 24.07
CA GLY A 199 13.86 21.15 24.65
C GLY A 199 13.38 22.25 23.71
N GLN A 200 12.60 21.91 22.69
CA GLN A 200 12.14 22.84 21.64
C GLN A 200 10.71 23.36 21.86
N CYS A 201 10.01 22.86 22.87
CA CYS A 201 8.72 23.42 23.28
C CYS A 201 8.47 23.24 24.79
N VAL A 202 7.47 23.94 25.32
CA VAL A 202 7.04 23.82 26.72
C VAL A 202 6.45 22.44 26.98
N SER A 203 6.79 21.83 28.13
CA SER A 203 6.25 20.53 28.52
C SER A 203 4.75 20.59 28.77
N GLY A 204 4.04 19.47 28.48
CA GLY A 204 2.61 19.33 28.72
C GLY A 204 1.70 19.78 27.58
N LEU A 205 2.23 20.40 26.52
CA LEU A 205 1.42 20.80 25.35
C LEU A 205 0.75 19.62 24.66
N ASP A 206 1.36 18.44 24.67
CA ASP A 206 0.76 17.21 24.10
C ASP A 206 -0.57 16.82 24.78
N GLN A 207 -0.75 17.18 26.05
CA GLN A 207 -1.99 16.94 26.81
C GLN A 207 -3.11 17.91 26.46
N THR A 208 -2.77 19.10 25.95
CA THR A 208 -3.76 20.13 25.54
C THR A 208 -4.45 19.82 24.20
N VAL A 209 -3.86 18.92 23.43
CA VAL A 209 -4.42 18.50 22.13
C VAL A 209 -5.72 17.70 22.37
N PRO A 210 -6.86 18.12 21.77
CA PRO A 210 -8.15 17.47 22.01
C PRO A 210 -8.15 16.02 21.53
N THR A 211 -8.89 15.17 22.24
CA THR A 211 -9.09 13.78 21.85
C THR A 211 -10.29 13.69 20.93
N VAL A 212 -10.12 13.09 19.75
CA VAL A 212 -11.27 12.74 18.90
C VAL A 212 -11.95 11.53 19.50
N ALA A 213 -13.15 11.74 20.04
CA ALA A 213 -13.96 10.67 20.59
C ALA A 213 -14.31 9.67 19.48
N ARG A 214 -13.85 8.45 19.60
CA ARG A 214 -14.25 7.34 18.74
C ARG A 214 -14.77 6.23 19.64
N TRP A 215 -16.06 6.11 19.68
CA TRP A 215 -16.67 4.97 20.35
C TRP A 215 -16.32 3.70 19.59
N ARG A 216 -15.34 2.99 20.11
CA ARG A 216 -14.70 1.81 19.48
C ARG A 216 -15.72 0.74 19.10
N LEU A 217 -16.85 0.75 19.80
CA LEU A 217 -17.93 -0.19 19.63
C LEU A 217 -19.22 0.43 19.04
N ALA A 218 -19.20 1.65 18.49
CA ALA A 218 -20.39 2.30 17.97
C ALA A 218 -20.91 1.67 16.67
N SER A 219 -20.06 1.04 15.87
CA SER A 219 -20.47 0.41 14.62
C SER A 219 -20.38 -1.12 14.71
N LEU A 220 -21.29 -1.80 14.03
CA LEU A 220 -21.20 -3.23 13.78
C LEU A 220 -20.10 -3.50 12.74
N PRO A 221 -19.33 -4.59 12.89
CA PRO A 221 -18.44 -5.03 11.82
C PRO A 221 -19.29 -5.38 10.59
N ARG A 222 -18.87 -4.88 9.43
CA ARG A 222 -19.50 -5.24 8.17
C ARG A 222 -18.88 -6.51 7.67
N TYR A 223 -19.70 -7.47 7.34
CA TYR A 223 -19.32 -8.76 6.83
C TYR A 223 -20.29 -9.19 5.71
N LEU A 224 -19.87 -10.10 4.91
CA LEU A 224 -20.66 -10.76 3.87
C LEU A 224 -21.25 -12.05 4.42
N SER A 225 -22.40 -12.48 3.92
CA SER A 225 -22.91 -13.81 4.18
C SER A 225 -21.99 -14.86 3.54
N PRO A 226 -22.04 -16.14 3.97
CA PRO A 226 -21.27 -17.20 3.32
C PRO A 226 -21.55 -17.27 1.80
N GLU A 227 -22.80 -17.15 1.40
CA GLU A 227 -23.23 -17.17 0.00
C GLU A 227 -22.66 -15.99 -0.80
N GLU A 228 -22.60 -14.80 -0.19
CA GLU A 228 -21.99 -13.62 -0.80
C GLU A 228 -20.48 -13.79 -0.95
N VAL A 229 -19.79 -14.39 0.05
CA VAL A 229 -18.36 -14.69 -0.03
C VAL A 229 -18.07 -15.63 -1.20
N GLU A 230 -18.86 -16.71 -1.34
CA GLU A 230 -18.68 -17.66 -2.44
C GLU A 230 -18.97 -17.00 -3.80
N ARG A 231 -19.99 -16.15 -3.92
CA ARG A 231 -20.25 -15.36 -5.13
C ARG A 231 -19.08 -14.45 -5.50
N VAL A 232 -18.46 -13.80 -4.51
CA VAL A 232 -17.28 -12.93 -4.72
C VAL A 232 -16.11 -13.74 -5.22
N ILE A 233 -15.84 -14.93 -4.65
CA ILE A 233 -14.77 -15.83 -5.08
C ILE A 233 -15.04 -16.34 -6.49
N ALA A 234 -16.24 -16.82 -6.77
CA ALA A 234 -16.65 -17.35 -8.06
C ALA A 234 -16.71 -16.31 -9.19
N SER A 235 -16.67 -15.01 -8.84
CA SER A 235 -16.69 -13.93 -9.84
C SER A 235 -15.39 -13.79 -10.64
N CYS A 236 -14.34 -14.54 -10.30
CA CYS A 236 -13.07 -14.51 -11.02
C CYS A 236 -13.15 -15.32 -12.31
N ASP A 237 -12.66 -14.74 -13.41
CA ASP A 237 -12.53 -15.45 -14.68
C ASP A 237 -11.24 -16.29 -14.64
N LEU A 238 -11.40 -17.59 -14.48
CA LEU A 238 -10.27 -18.52 -14.39
C LEU A 238 -9.64 -18.86 -15.77
N SER A 239 -10.20 -18.36 -16.86
CA SER A 239 -9.57 -18.47 -18.19
C SER A 239 -8.44 -17.45 -18.36
N GLU A 240 -8.42 -16.39 -17.54
CA GLU A 240 -7.46 -15.30 -17.59
C GLU A 240 -6.43 -15.40 -16.45
N PRO A 241 -5.12 -15.24 -16.71
CA PRO A 241 -4.08 -15.33 -15.67
C PRO A 241 -4.31 -14.38 -14.49
N MET A 242 -4.88 -13.21 -14.75
CA MET A 242 -5.23 -12.25 -13.69
C MET A 242 -6.38 -12.75 -12.83
N GLY A 243 -7.36 -13.43 -13.42
CA GLY A 243 -8.47 -14.02 -12.69
C GLY A 243 -8.03 -15.19 -11.81
N VAL A 244 -7.15 -16.06 -12.31
CA VAL A 244 -6.57 -17.16 -11.51
C VAL A 244 -5.81 -16.61 -10.29
N ARG A 245 -5.00 -15.56 -10.47
CA ARG A 245 -4.31 -14.87 -9.37
C ARG A 245 -5.30 -14.28 -8.36
N ASP A 246 -6.27 -13.51 -8.85
CA ASP A 246 -7.24 -12.81 -8.01
C ASP A 246 -8.10 -13.81 -7.22
N HIS A 247 -8.44 -14.96 -7.80
CA HIS A 247 -9.13 -16.07 -7.14
C HIS A 247 -8.33 -16.62 -5.95
N ALA A 248 -7.04 -16.93 -6.14
CA ALA A 248 -6.17 -17.40 -5.06
C ALA A 248 -6.06 -16.37 -3.92
N VAL A 249 -5.93 -15.07 -4.27
CA VAL A 249 -5.92 -13.99 -3.29
C VAL A 249 -7.21 -13.91 -2.49
N LEU A 250 -8.37 -14.02 -3.14
CA LEU A 250 -9.68 -13.99 -2.48
C LEU A 250 -9.89 -15.16 -1.55
N LEU A 251 -9.46 -16.38 -1.94
CA LEU A 251 -9.50 -17.57 -1.08
C LEU A 251 -8.63 -17.41 0.16
N LEU A 252 -7.39 -16.97 0.02
CA LEU A 252 -6.53 -16.73 1.19
C LEU A 252 -7.11 -15.68 2.15
N LEU A 253 -7.71 -14.61 1.64
CA LEU A 253 -8.35 -13.58 2.46
C LEU A 253 -9.60 -14.10 3.18
N SER A 254 -10.43 -14.90 2.50
CA SER A 254 -11.71 -15.38 3.03
C SER A 254 -11.56 -16.61 3.94
N ARG A 255 -10.73 -17.59 3.58
CA ARG A 255 -10.56 -18.83 4.35
C ARG A 255 -9.69 -18.63 5.59
N LEU A 256 -8.57 -17.92 5.44
CA LEU A 256 -7.61 -17.70 6.52
C LEU A 256 -7.79 -16.35 7.24
N GLY A 257 -8.69 -15.50 6.76
CA GLY A 257 -8.88 -14.16 7.32
C GLY A 257 -7.60 -13.30 7.30
N LEU A 258 -6.71 -13.49 6.33
CA LEU A 258 -5.45 -12.74 6.22
C LEU A 258 -5.70 -11.24 6.05
N ARG A 259 -4.75 -10.42 6.47
CA ARG A 259 -4.76 -8.99 6.13
C ARG A 259 -4.24 -8.79 4.71
N ALA A 260 -4.67 -7.72 4.04
CA ALA A 260 -4.16 -7.38 2.72
C ALA A 260 -2.62 -7.27 2.68
N GLY A 261 -2.02 -6.72 3.73
CA GLY A 261 -0.57 -6.62 3.84
C GLY A 261 0.11 -7.97 4.06
N ASP A 262 -0.56 -8.91 4.74
CA ASP A 262 -0.03 -10.27 4.89
C ASP A 262 0.03 -10.97 3.53
N VAL A 263 -1.07 -10.91 2.73
CA VAL A 263 -1.11 -11.51 1.39
C VAL A 263 -0.12 -10.85 0.43
N ALA A 264 0.02 -9.52 0.49
CA ALA A 264 0.98 -8.80 -0.33
C ALA A 264 2.44 -9.15 -0.01
N GLY A 265 2.73 -9.43 1.26
CA GLY A 265 4.08 -9.77 1.72
C GLY A 265 4.44 -11.24 1.66
N LEU A 266 3.54 -12.13 1.21
CA LEU A 266 3.85 -13.56 1.07
C LEU A 266 4.95 -13.80 0.04
N LEU A 267 5.90 -14.64 0.40
CA LEU A 267 6.99 -15.10 -0.45
C LEU A 267 6.74 -16.52 -0.93
N LEU A 268 7.41 -16.93 -2.00
CA LEU A 268 7.32 -18.28 -2.54
C LEU A 268 7.68 -19.37 -1.51
N ASN A 269 8.61 -19.08 -0.61
CA ASN A 269 9.08 -20.01 0.42
C ASN A 269 8.22 -20.00 1.70
N ASP A 270 7.18 -19.17 1.78
CA ASP A 270 6.30 -19.13 2.96
C ASP A 270 5.28 -20.27 2.98
N ILE A 271 5.16 -21.02 1.89
CA ILE A 271 4.29 -22.20 1.81
C ILE A 271 5.12 -23.47 1.98
N ASP A 272 4.83 -24.21 3.02
CA ASP A 272 5.35 -25.57 3.25
C ASP A 272 4.33 -26.57 2.68
N TRP A 273 4.56 -26.95 1.42
CA TRP A 273 3.67 -27.87 0.69
C TRP A 273 3.56 -29.25 1.33
N PRO A 274 4.67 -29.89 1.80
CA PRO A 274 4.60 -31.17 2.47
C PRO A 274 3.73 -31.18 3.73
N SER A 275 3.79 -30.11 4.52
CA SER A 275 3.01 -29.99 5.75
C SER A 275 1.65 -29.33 5.54
N GLY A 276 1.36 -28.81 4.35
CA GLY A 276 0.14 -28.07 4.06
C GLY A 276 -0.03 -26.83 4.92
N THR A 277 1.07 -26.10 5.19
CA THR A 277 1.04 -24.91 6.05
C THR A 277 1.57 -23.65 5.36
N LEU A 278 1.03 -22.50 5.77
CA LEU A 278 1.44 -21.18 5.33
C LEU A 278 2.06 -20.42 6.50
N CYS A 279 3.29 -19.92 6.33
CA CYS A 279 3.96 -19.04 7.28
C CYS A 279 3.59 -17.60 6.98
N VAL A 280 3.13 -16.86 7.98
CA VAL A 280 2.76 -15.44 7.82
C VAL A 280 3.45 -14.61 8.87
N THR A 281 4.23 -13.64 8.43
CA THR A 281 4.89 -12.67 9.31
C THR A 281 3.94 -11.52 9.65
N GLY A 282 3.52 -11.46 10.90
CA GLY A 282 2.59 -10.42 11.39
C GLY A 282 3.25 -9.05 11.61
N LYS A 283 2.43 -8.04 11.92
CA LYS A 283 2.84 -6.63 12.13
C LYS A 283 4.01 -6.44 13.13
N ASN A 284 4.23 -7.38 14.05
CA ASN A 284 5.31 -7.33 15.05
C ASN A 284 6.46 -8.29 14.72
N ARG A 285 6.65 -8.66 13.45
CA ARG A 285 7.64 -9.68 13.00
C ARG A 285 7.47 -11.04 13.70
N ARG A 286 6.29 -11.34 14.27
CA ARG A 286 5.98 -12.66 14.80
C ARG A 286 5.51 -13.54 13.65
N GLU A 287 6.22 -14.61 13.42
CA GLU A 287 5.84 -15.66 12.49
C GLU A 287 4.71 -16.48 13.08
N CYS A 288 3.75 -16.82 12.24
CA CYS A 288 2.64 -17.70 12.59
C CYS A 288 2.41 -18.68 11.45
N ARG A 289 2.40 -19.96 11.76
CA ARG A 289 2.03 -21.02 10.81
C ARG A 289 0.53 -21.27 10.87
N LEU A 290 -0.11 -21.23 9.73
CA LEU A 290 -1.54 -21.48 9.57
C LEU A 290 -1.71 -22.71 8.68
N PRO A 291 -2.69 -23.61 8.95
CA PRO A 291 -3.04 -24.66 8.00
C PRO A 291 -3.55 -24.01 6.71
N LEU A 292 -3.10 -24.51 5.57
CA LEU A 292 -3.53 -24.05 4.26
C LEU A 292 -4.71 -24.94 3.80
N PRO A 293 -5.94 -24.39 3.72
CA PRO A 293 -7.08 -25.15 3.21
C PRO A 293 -6.84 -25.63 1.78
N GLN A 294 -7.38 -26.80 1.44
CA GLN A 294 -7.15 -27.45 0.16
C GLN A 294 -7.52 -26.55 -1.02
N ASP A 295 -8.72 -25.94 -0.98
CA ASP A 295 -9.21 -25.05 -2.03
C ASP A 295 -8.29 -23.82 -2.26
N ALA A 296 -7.76 -23.25 -1.18
CA ALA A 296 -6.82 -22.15 -1.27
C ALA A 296 -5.44 -22.62 -1.79
N GLY A 297 -4.98 -23.81 -1.37
CA GLY A 297 -3.74 -24.42 -1.86
C GLY A 297 -3.79 -24.71 -3.35
N ASP A 298 -4.87 -25.32 -3.82
CA ASP A 298 -5.10 -25.65 -5.23
C ASP A 298 -5.14 -24.39 -6.10
N ALA A 299 -5.80 -23.33 -5.62
CA ALA A 299 -5.84 -22.04 -6.32
C ALA A 299 -4.46 -21.37 -6.40
N VAL A 300 -3.65 -21.45 -5.33
CA VAL A 300 -2.27 -20.95 -5.35
C VAL A 300 -1.43 -21.77 -6.34
N LEU A 301 -1.55 -23.08 -6.36
CA LEU A 301 -0.84 -23.95 -7.32
C LEU A 301 -1.22 -23.60 -8.76
N ALA A 302 -2.50 -23.42 -9.05
CA ALA A 302 -2.98 -23.01 -10.38
C ALA A 302 -2.38 -21.66 -10.79
N TYR A 303 -2.28 -20.72 -9.87
CA TYR A 303 -1.61 -19.44 -10.14
C TYR A 303 -0.11 -19.63 -10.38
N LEU A 304 0.60 -20.41 -9.58
CA LEU A 304 2.04 -20.66 -9.72
C LEU A 304 2.42 -21.25 -11.06
N GLN A 305 1.54 -22.07 -11.68
CA GLN A 305 1.74 -22.62 -13.02
C GLN A 305 1.79 -21.53 -14.11
N GLN A 306 1.09 -20.42 -13.89
CA GLN A 306 0.98 -19.30 -14.83
C GLN A 306 1.78 -18.05 -14.38
N ARG A 307 2.38 -18.09 -13.16
CA ARG A 307 3.12 -16.96 -12.60
C ARG A 307 4.33 -16.63 -13.49
N PRO A 308 4.52 -15.35 -13.86
CA PRO A 308 5.71 -14.93 -14.60
C PRO A 308 7.00 -15.32 -13.89
N ARG A 309 7.96 -15.85 -14.65
CA ARG A 309 9.29 -16.22 -14.13
C ARG A 309 10.19 -14.99 -14.09
N ILE A 310 10.11 -14.25 -13.00
CA ILE A 310 10.94 -13.07 -12.74
C ILE A 310 11.75 -13.25 -11.44
N ARG A 311 12.70 -12.38 -11.20
CA ARG A 311 13.56 -12.45 -10.00
C ARG A 311 12.83 -12.14 -8.69
N ASP A 312 11.65 -11.52 -8.74
CA ASP A 312 10.86 -11.20 -7.56
C ASP A 312 10.37 -12.46 -6.86
N THR A 313 10.65 -12.58 -5.58
CA THR A 313 10.31 -13.75 -4.74
C THR A 313 8.92 -13.68 -4.11
N HIS A 314 8.19 -12.56 -4.26
CA HIS A 314 6.82 -12.47 -3.77
C HIS A 314 5.93 -13.52 -4.43
N LEU A 315 5.04 -14.10 -3.64
CA LEU A 315 4.09 -15.10 -4.15
C LEU A 315 3.21 -14.49 -5.24
N PHE A 316 2.58 -13.35 -4.95
CA PHE A 316 1.67 -12.67 -5.87
C PHE A 316 2.30 -11.43 -6.50
N LEU A 317 2.18 -11.35 -7.83
CA LEU A 317 2.75 -10.29 -8.64
C LEU A 317 1.67 -9.39 -9.24
N THR A 318 2.04 -8.14 -9.56
CA THR A 318 1.20 -7.25 -10.36
C THR A 318 0.97 -7.85 -11.75
N ALA A 319 -0.19 -7.57 -12.37
CA ALA A 319 -0.52 -8.08 -13.71
C ALA A 319 0.01 -7.20 -14.83
N VAL A 320 0.42 -5.98 -14.50
CA VAL A 320 0.89 -4.97 -15.47
C VAL A 320 2.32 -4.63 -15.14
N ALA A 321 3.15 -4.53 -16.16
CA ALA A 321 4.55 -4.12 -16.03
C ALA A 321 4.67 -2.68 -15.46
N PRO A 322 5.67 -2.42 -14.62
CA PRO A 322 6.68 -3.37 -14.14
C PRO A 322 6.07 -4.46 -13.24
N VAL A 323 6.29 -5.73 -13.61
CA VAL A 323 5.80 -6.87 -12.83
C VAL A 323 6.65 -7.02 -11.59
N ARG A 324 6.02 -6.90 -10.43
CA ARG A 324 6.66 -6.93 -9.10
C ARG A 324 5.68 -7.41 -8.04
N GLY A 325 6.15 -7.65 -6.83
CA GLY A 325 5.28 -7.98 -5.70
C GLY A 325 4.13 -6.99 -5.55
N MET A 326 2.95 -7.50 -5.24
CA MET A 326 1.76 -6.66 -5.01
C MET A 326 1.90 -5.84 -3.73
N THR A 327 1.27 -4.66 -3.74
CA THR A 327 1.09 -3.86 -2.53
C THR A 327 -0.24 -4.21 -1.84
N TYR A 328 -0.39 -3.85 -0.57
CA TYR A 328 -1.66 -4.02 0.14
C TYR A 328 -2.83 -3.26 -0.52
N GLN A 329 -2.53 -2.13 -1.20
CA GLN A 329 -3.53 -1.40 -1.98
C GLN A 329 -4.01 -2.23 -3.18
N THR A 330 -3.09 -2.90 -3.88
CA THR A 330 -3.43 -3.77 -5.01
C THR A 330 -4.35 -4.91 -4.56
N VAL A 331 -4.03 -5.55 -3.43
CA VAL A 331 -4.91 -6.58 -2.82
C VAL A 331 -6.28 -6.00 -2.48
N GLY A 332 -6.33 -4.79 -1.90
CA GLY A 332 -7.60 -4.09 -1.64
C GLY A 332 -8.41 -3.81 -2.89
N GLN A 333 -7.75 -3.46 -4.00
CA GLN A 333 -8.40 -3.23 -5.30
C GLN A 333 -8.96 -4.52 -5.91
N ILE A 334 -8.31 -5.67 -5.73
CA ILE A 334 -8.83 -6.99 -6.15
C ILE A 334 -10.18 -7.23 -5.49
N VAL A 335 -10.25 -7.11 -4.17
CA VAL A 335 -11.51 -7.28 -3.43
C VAL A 335 -12.57 -6.27 -3.88
N THR A 336 -12.20 -5.00 -4.06
CA THR A 336 -13.13 -3.96 -4.53
C THR A 336 -13.73 -4.29 -5.88
N ARG A 337 -12.91 -4.75 -6.82
CA ARG A 337 -13.37 -5.16 -8.16
C ARG A 337 -14.28 -6.37 -8.10
N ALA A 338 -13.93 -7.38 -7.27
CA ALA A 338 -14.75 -8.58 -7.11
C ALA A 338 -16.12 -8.27 -6.51
N LEU A 339 -16.19 -7.42 -5.47
CA LEU A 339 -17.45 -6.97 -4.87
C LEU A 339 -18.34 -6.23 -5.89
N ARG A 340 -17.75 -5.33 -6.68
CA ARG A 340 -18.49 -4.61 -7.73
C ARG A 340 -19.02 -5.52 -8.84
N ARG A 341 -18.25 -6.53 -9.24
CA ARG A 341 -18.70 -7.51 -10.25
C ARG A 341 -19.96 -8.26 -9.84
N VAL A 342 -20.12 -8.53 -8.56
CA VAL A 342 -21.32 -9.22 -8.03
C VAL A 342 -22.41 -8.28 -7.54
N GLY A 343 -22.27 -6.96 -7.76
CA GLY A 343 -23.25 -5.96 -7.40
C GLY A 343 -23.38 -5.70 -5.90
N ILE A 344 -22.36 -6.02 -5.11
CA ILE A 344 -22.38 -5.72 -3.66
C ILE A 344 -21.87 -4.29 -3.43
N GLU A 345 -22.80 -3.42 -3.01
CA GLU A 345 -22.46 -2.04 -2.67
C GLU A 345 -22.08 -1.90 -1.20
N MET A 346 -20.99 -1.19 -0.95
CA MET A 346 -20.50 -0.92 0.40
C MET A 346 -20.02 0.53 0.51
N PRO A 347 -20.23 1.23 1.64
CA PRO A 347 -19.74 2.59 1.85
C PRO A 347 -18.20 2.69 1.85
N ARG A 348 -17.52 1.58 2.15
CA ARG A 348 -16.07 1.43 2.04
C ARG A 348 -15.76 0.02 1.57
N TYR A 349 -15.10 -0.06 0.43
CA TYR A 349 -14.57 -1.30 -0.11
C TYR A 349 -13.18 -1.58 0.46
N GLY A 350 -12.82 -2.85 0.58
CA GLY A 350 -11.47 -3.26 0.97
C GLY A 350 -11.40 -4.67 1.54
N ALA A 351 -10.20 -5.20 1.63
CA ALA A 351 -9.94 -6.58 2.05
C ALA A 351 -10.42 -6.92 3.47
N HIS A 352 -10.62 -5.91 4.33
CA HIS A 352 -11.10 -6.15 5.70
C HIS A 352 -12.50 -6.76 5.77
N VAL A 353 -13.36 -6.58 4.75
CA VAL A 353 -14.68 -7.20 4.75
C VAL A 353 -14.60 -8.71 4.73
N LEU A 354 -13.72 -9.30 3.91
CA LEU A 354 -13.53 -10.76 3.87
C LEU A 354 -12.98 -11.30 5.19
N ARG A 355 -12.05 -10.58 5.81
CA ARG A 355 -11.56 -10.93 7.15
C ARG A 355 -12.66 -10.85 8.23
N HIS A 356 -13.53 -9.85 8.17
CA HIS A 356 -14.68 -9.76 9.07
C HIS A 356 -15.68 -10.89 8.82
N SER A 357 -15.87 -11.27 7.55
CA SER A 357 -16.71 -12.44 7.18
C SER A 357 -16.15 -13.73 7.73
N ALA A 358 -14.84 -13.99 7.57
CA ALA A 358 -14.17 -15.14 8.14
C ALA A 358 -14.33 -15.21 9.67
N ALA A 359 -14.10 -14.11 10.36
CA ALA A 359 -14.27 -14.05 11.82
C ALA A 359 -15.71 -14.29 12.27
N THR A 360 -16.68 -13.74 11.53
CA THR A 360 -18.11 -13.93 11.84
C THR A 360 -18.54 -15.35 11.53
N GLY A 361 -18.02 -15.97 10.46
CA GLY A 361 -18.22 -17.39 10.15
C GLY A 361 -17.74 -18.28 11.29
N MET A 362 -16.48 -18.14 11.71
CA MET A 362 -15.90 -18.87 12.85
C MET A 362 -16.75 -18.73 14.13
N LEU A 363 -17.25 -17.52 14.39
CA LEU A 363 -18.10 -17.27 15.56
C LEU A 363 -19.43 -18.01 15.47
N ARG A 364 -20.06 -18.04 14.28
CA ARG A 364 -21.32 -18.76 14.02
C ARG A 364 -21.16 -20.28 14.14
N GLU A 365 -19.98 -20.81 13.80
CA GLU A 365 -19.58 -22.19 14.00
C GLU A 365 -19.26 -22.52 15.47
N GLY A 366 -19.39 -21.58 16.37
CA GLY A 366 -19.24 -21.78 17.81
C GLY A 366 -17.85 -21.55 18.37
N MET A 367 -16.88 -21.09 17.55
CA MET A 367 -15.55 -20.79 18.07
C MET A 367 -15.59 -19.66 19.10
N SER A 368 -14.73 -19.77 20.13
CA SER A 368 -14.58 -18.73 21.14
C SER A 368 -13.92 -17.48 20.56
N LEU A 369 -14.22 -16.29 21.11
CA LEU A 369 -13.56 -15.05 20.71
C LEU A 369 -12.03 -15.10 20.92
N SER A 370 -11.57 -15.83 21.93
CA SER A 370 -10.13 -16.03 22.16
C SER A 370 -9.51 -16.85 21.02
N SER A 371 -10.12 -17.95 20.61
CA SER A 371 -9.67 -18.78 19.50
C SER A 371 -9.66 -18.02 18.19
N ILE A 372 -10.73 -17.25 17.90
CA ILE A 372 -10.79 -16.36 16.73
C ILE A 372 -9.68 -15.33 16.78
N GLY A 373 -9.39 -14.75 17.96
CA GLY A 373 -8.28 -13.81 18.15
C GLY A 373 -6.92 -14.41 17.79
N VAL A 374 -6.67 -15.67 18.16
CA VAL A 374 -5.45 -16.42 17.83
C VAL A 374 -5.36 -16.64 16.31
N VAL A 375 -6.40 -17.20 15.69
CA VAL A 375 -6.43 -17.47 14.23
C VAL A 375 -6.20 -16.18 13.43
N LEU A 376 -6.87 -15.11 13.83
CA LEU A 376 -6.73 -13.81 13.18
C LEU A 376 -5.46 -13.05 13.59
N ARG A 377 -4.67 -13.57 14.51
CA ARG A 377 -3.43 -12.93 14.99
C ARG A 377 -3.68 -11.50 15.47
N HIS A 378 -4.69 -11.34 16.34
CA HIS A 378 -4.97 -10.08 17.00
C HIS A 378 -4.00 -9.87 18.15
N ALA A 379 -3.40 -8.67 18.24
CA ALA A 379 -2.50 -8.32 19.32
C ALA A 379 -3.22 -8.15 20.68
N SER A 380 -4.54 -7.91 20.65
CA SER A 380 -5.38 -7.74 21.83
C SER A 380 -6.74 -8.37 21.60
N ILE A 381 -7.26 -9.04 22.62
CA ILE A 381 -8.61 -9.62 22.64
C ILE A 381 -9.69 -8.57 22.39
N GLU A 382 -9.47 -7.33 22.79
CA GLU A 382 -10.37 -6.23 22.51
C GLU A 382 -10.59 -5.98 21.02
N THR A 383 -9.63 -6.33 20.16
CA THR A 383 -9.81 -6.24 18.71
C THR A 383 -10.81 -7.28 18.22
N THR A 384 -10.87 -8.43 18.89
CA THR A 384 -11.80 -9.52 18.59
C THR A 384 -13.18 -9.27 19.20
N ALA A 385 -13.25 -8.54 20.31
CA ALA A 385 -14.52 -8.22 21.00
C ALA A 385 -15.56 -7.52 20.10
N VAL A 386 -15.14 -6.89 19.00
CA VAL A 386 -16.06 -6.29 18.02
C VAL A 386 -17.03 -7.33 17.43
N TYR A 387 -16.62 -8.60 17.34
CA TYR A 387 -17.44 -9.68 16.79
C TYR A 387 -18.50 -10.18 17.76
N ALA A 388 -18.33 -9.97 19.08
CA ALA A 388 -19.39 -10.31 20.06
C ALA A 388 -20.73 -9.64 19.75
N LYS A 389 -20.73 -8.49 19.08
CA LYS A 389 -21.93 -7.75 18.70
C LYS A 389 -22.76 -8.40 17.60
N VAL A 390 -22.18 -9.29 16.83
CA VAL A 390 -22.88 -10.00 15.73
C VAL A 390 -23.27 -11.41 16.14
N ASP A 391 -22.96 -11.82 17.37
CA ASP A 391 -23.42 -13.08 17.97
C ASP A 391 -24.84 -12.93 18.51
N VAL A 392 -25.79 -12.75 17.60
CA VAL A 392 -27.19 -12.53 17.95
C VAL A 392 -27.79 -13.65 18.81
N PRO A 393 -27.50 -14.95 18.56
CA PRO A 393 -28.01 -16.02 19.41
C PRO A 393 -27.55 -15.90 20.86
N ARG A 394 -26.25 -15.67 21.10
CA ARG A 394 -25.71 -15.49 22.47
C ARG A 394 -26.20 -14.20 23.10
N LEU A 395 -26.30 -13.12 22.34
CA LEU A 395 -26.84 -11.86 22.86
C LEU A 395 -28.30 -12.02 23.30
N ARG A 396 -29.14 -12.76 22.55
CA ARG A 396 -30.50 -13.07 22.94
C ARG A 396 -30.59 -13.93 24.19
N ALA A 397 -29.68 -14.89 24.36
CA ALA A 397 -29.65 -15.76 25.55
C ALA A 397 -29.36 -15.03 26.86
N ILE A 398 -28.63 -13.89 26.79
CA ILE A 398 -28.30 -13.07 27.96
C ILE A 398 -29.15 -11.81 28.08
N ALA A 399 -29.96 -11.49 27.08
CA ALA A 399 -30.83 -10.35 27.10
C ALA A 399 -31.93 -10.55 28.17
N ARG A 400 -32.03 -9.59 29.09
CA ARG A 400 -33.16 -9.54 30.02
C ARG A 400 -34.41 -9.06 29.29
N PRO A 401 -35.61 -9.54 29.66
CA PRO A 401 -36.85 -8.98 29.14
C PRO A 401 -36.90 -7.47 29.44
N TRP A 402 -37.42 -6.71 28.50
CA TRP A 402 -37.63 -5.27 28.72
C TRP A 402 -38.55 -5.10 29.93
N PRO A 403 -38.24 -4.18 30.87
CA PRO A 403 -39.16 -3.91 31.98
C PRO A 403 -40.52 -3.53 31.43
N GLU A 404 -41.55 -4.30 31.75
CA GLU A 404 -42.91 -3.90 31.46
C GLU A 404 -43.16 -2.62 32.25
N VAL A 405 -43.40 -1.52 31.54
CA VAL A 405 -43.86 -0.28 32.18
C VAL A 405 -45.25 -0.60 32.74
N ALA A 406 -45.35 -0.68 34.04
CA ALA A 406 -46.68 -0.71 34.68
C ALA A 406 -47.47 0.47 34.14
N THR A 407 -48.48 0.20 33.33
CA THR A 407 -49.47 1.21 32.93
C THR A 407 -50.13 1.69 34.20
N CYS A 408 -49.78 2.91 34.62
CA CYS A 408 -50.53 3.65 35.62
C CYS A 408 -51.93 4.00 35.10
#